data_158280b38b56f1b1e37e8c9e02969d53
#
_entry.id   158280b38b56f1b1e37e8c9e02969d53
#
_cell.length_a   1.000
_cell.length_b   1.000
_cell.length_c   1.000
_cell.angle_alpha   90.00
_cell.angle_beta   90.00
_cell.angle_gamma   90.00
#
_symmetry.space_group_name_H-M   'P 1'
#
loop_
_entity.id
_entity.type
_entity.pdbx_description
1 polymer ?
#
loop_
_entity_poly.entity_id
_entity_poly.type
_entity_poly.pdbx_seq_one_letter_code
_entity_poly.pdbx_strand_id
1 'polypeptide(L)'
;MAMWNPWRGCKKCSDGCLHCYIHKGDAKRGIDTSEIVKTKDFYKPTEKLKNGNYKIKSGTVYMCFSTDFLIEEADEWRNECWSMIKERQDCTFLFLTKRIERFADCIPDDWGDGYENVVVCCTVENQKNADKRLALFESLPIKHKCITAQPL
;
A
#
# COMPACT_ATOMS: atom_id res chain seq x y z
N MET A 1 -7.03 7.52 13.55
CA MET A 1 -6.04 7.27 12.48
C MET A 1 -5.15 6.10 12.87
N ALA A 2 -4.92 5.16 11.99
CA ALA A 2 -4.10 3.98 12.23
C ALA A 2 -3.11 3.75 11.09
N MET A 3 -2.02 3.06 11.41
CA MET A 3 -1.00 2.64 10.44
C MET A 3 -0.97 1.12 10.39
N TRP A 4 -0.86 0.56 9.17
CA TRP A 4 -0.78 -0.87 8.98
C TRP A 4 0.24 -1.19 7.89
N ASN A 5 1.30 -1.88 8.27
CA ASN A 5 2.31 -2.35 7.34
C ASN A 5 2.36 -3.88 7.41
N PRO A 6 1.63 -4.58 6.52
CA PRO A 6 1.59 -6.04 6.55
C PRO A 6 2.94 -6.68 6.20
N TRP A 7 3.77 -5.97 5.48
CA TRP A 7 5.16 -6.34 5.23
C TRP A 7 6.03 -5.08 5.27
N ARG A 8 7.33 -5.27 5.26
CA ARG A 8 8.29 -4.17 5.20
C ARG A 8 9.31 -4.43 4.11
N GLY A 9 10.01 -3.38 3.72
CA GLY A 9 11.01 -3.43 2.69
C GLY A 9 10.43 -2.96 1.35
N CYS A 10 11.29 -2.50 0.49
CA CYS A 10 10.91 -1.99 -0.82
C CYS A 10 12.10 -2.01 -1.75
N LYS A 11 11.89 -2.46 -3.00
CA LYS A 11 12.91 -2.40 -4.03
C LYS A 11 12.76 -1.08 -4.77
N LYS A 12 13.88 -0.45 -5.13
CA LYS A 12 13.88 0.78 -5.90
C LYS A 12 13.33 0.51 -7.31
N CYS A 13 12.37 1.32 -7.74
CA CYS A 13 11.73 1.13 -9.04
C CYS A 13 11.76 2.38 -9.93
N SER A 14 12.18 3.52 -9.40
CA SER A 14 12.15 4.79 -10.13
C SER A 14 13.12 5.80 -9.52
N ASP A 15 13.26 6.95 -10.19
CA ASP A 15 14.14 8.04 -9.76
C ASP A 15 13.87 8.50 -8.32
N GLY A 16 12.60 8.56 -7.94
CA GLY A 16 12.22 8.96 -6.57
C GLY A 16 12.74 8.03 -5.50
N CYS A 17 12.98 6.76 -5.85
CA CYS A 17 13.48 5.77 -4.89
C CYS A 17 14.95 6.00 -4.52
N LEU A 18 15.72 6.74 -5.34
CA LEU A 18 17.12 7.06 -5.03
C LEU A 18 17.24 7.87 -3.74
N HIS A 19 16.23 8.66 -3.42
CA HIS A 19 16.20 9.53 -2.25
C HIS A 19 15.11 9.14 -1.25
N CYS A 20 14.65 7.88 -1.32
CA CYS A 20 13.58 7.39 -0.44
C CYS A 20 14.05 7.38 1.01
N TYR A 21 13.27 8.01 1.89
CA TYR A 21 13.60 8.11 3.31
C TYR A 21 13.65 6.74 4.00
N ILE A 22 12.87 5.77 3.52
CA ILE A 22 12.86 4.41 4.08
C ILE A 22 14.22 3.74 3.84
N HIS A 23 14.73 3.79 2.60
CA HIS A 23 16.04 3.22 2.28
C HIS A 23 17.17 3.89 3.08
N LYS A 24 17.13 5.21 3.20
CA LYS A 24 18.11 5.96 3.98
C LYS A 24 18.05 5.62 5.47
N GLY A 25 16.85 5.55 6.02
CA GLY A 25 16.62 5.22 7.42
C GLY A 25 17.08 3.81 7.76
N ASP A 26 16.72 2.83 6.92
CA ASP A 26 17.09 1.44 7.13
C ASP A 26 18.60 1.23 7.02
N ALA A 27 19.26 1.91 6.09
CA ALA A 27 20.73 1.83 5.96
C ALA A 27 21.42 2.30 7.22
N LYS A 28 20.95 3.37 7.86
CA LYS A 28 21.48 3.86 9.12
C LYS A 28 21.32 2.86 10.26
N ARG A 29 20.29 2.02 10.22
CA ARG A 29 20.02 0.99 11.23
C ARG A 29 20.64 -0.36 10.88
N GLY A 30 21.35 -0.47 9.76
CA GLY A 30 21.91 -1.73 9.28
C GLY A 30 20.87 -2.71 8.76
N ILE A 31 19.70 -2.20 8.31
CA ILE A 31 18.61 -3.01 7.77
C ILE A 31 18.67 -2.98 6.24
N ASP A 32 18.56 -4.15 5.62
CA ASP A 32 18.45 -4.25 4.15
C ASP A 32 17.01 -4.00 3.75
N THR A 33 16.72 -2.80 3.23
CA THR A 33 15.38 -2.42 2.78
C THR A 33 14.91 -3.24 1.58
N SER A 34 15.83 -3.77 0.77
CA SER A 34 15.46 -4.58 -0.39
C SER A 34 14.93 -5.97 -0.02
N GLU A 35 15.13 -6.39 1.22
CA GLU A 35 14.58 -7.65 1.73
C GLU A 35 13.12 -7.43 2.15
N ILE A 36 12.20 -8.11 1.45
CA ILE A 36 10.77 -7.97 1.70
C ILE A 36 10.35 -9.06 2.68
N VAL A 37 9.89 -8.66 3.85
CA VAL A 37 9.49 -9.60 4.91
C VAL A 37 8.12 -9.25 5.49
N LYS A 38 7.37 -10.29 5.82
CA LYS A 38 6.07 -10.20 6.49
C LYS A 38 6.29 -9.69 7.93
N THR A 39 5.49 -8.72 8.36
CA THR A 39 5.62 -8.15 9.71
C THR A 39 4.77 -8.92 10.72
N LYS A 40 5.04 -8.69 12.01
CA LYS A 40 4.21 -9.23 13.11
C LYS A 40 2.81 -8.63 13.11
N ASP A 41 2.62 -7.48 12.46
CA ASP A 41 1.34 -6.77 12.40
C ASP A 41 0.51 -7.15 11.17
N PHE A 42 0.88 -8.20 10.46
CA PHE A 42 0.21 -8.62 9.23
C PHE A 42 -1.30 -8.76 9.38
N TYR A 43 -1.77 -9.35 10.47
CA TYR A 43 -3.20 -9.58 10.70
C TYR A 43 -3.87 -8.49 11.55
N LYS A 44 -3.20 -7.38 11.79
CA LYS A 44 -3.67 -6.32 12.69
C LYS A 44 -5.10 -5.83 12.42
N PRO A 45 -5.55 -5.65 11.15
CA PRO A 45 -6.91 -5.16 10.90
C PRO A 45 -8.01 -6.05 11.48
N THR A 46 -7.78 -7.36 11.58
CA THR A 46 -8.77 -8.31 12.11
C THR A 46 -8.45 -8.82 13.50
N GLU A 47 -7.34 -8.37 14.11
CA GLU A 47 -7.01 -8.71 15.49
C GLU A 47 -7.96 -8.00 16.46
N LYS A 48 -8.32 -8.72 17.53
CA LYS A 48 -9.25 -8.21 18.55
C LYS A 48 -8.59 -8.12 19.92
N LEU A 49 -9.06 -7.15 20.72
CA LEU A 49 -8.71 -7.02 22.11
C LEU A 49 -9.50 -8.05 22.94
N LYS A 50 -9.13 -8.22 24.22
CA LYS A 50 -9.83 -9.15 25.12
C LYS A 50 -11.32 -8.87 25.25
N ASN A 51 -11.74 -7.59 25.10
CA ASN A 51 -13.14 -7.20 25.17
C ASN A 51 -13.93 -7.49 23.88
N GLY A 52 -13.31 -8.07 22.85
CA GLY A 52 -13.95 -8.41 21.59
C GLY A 52 -13.93 -7.31 20.53
N ASN A 53 -13.48 -6.12 20.88
CA ASN A 53 -13.35 -5.01 19.92
C ASN A 53 -12.08 -5.17 19.07
N TYR A 54 -12.11 -4.68 17.84
CA TYR A 54 -10.92 -4.66 16.98
C TYR A 54 -9.84 -3.76 17.57
N LYS A 55 -8.57 -4.15 17.41
CA LYS A 55 -7.43 -3.31 17.79
C LYS A 55 -7.42 -2.01 17.02
N ILE A 56 -7.70 -2.07 15.72
CA ILE A 56 -7.82 -0.88 14.87
C ILE A 56 -9.27 -0.41 14.92
N LYS A 57 -9.49 0.80 15.44
CA LYS A 57 -10.81 1.42 15.53
C LYS A 57 -11.28 1.84 14.12
N SER A 58 -12.59 2.02 13.95
CA SER A 58 -13.17 2.57 12.73
C SER A 58 -12.51 3.88 12.32
N GLY A 59 -12.31 4.07 11.04
CA GLY A 59 -11.69 5.29 10.50
C GLY A 59 -10.69 4.99 9.40
N THR A 60 -9.81 5.94 9.10
CA THR A 60 -8.81 5.80 8.06
C THR A 60 -7.61 5.00 8.54
N VAL A 61 -7.21 4.00 7.76
CA VAL A 61 -6.01 3.19 7.98
C VAL A 61 -5.03 3.48 6.85
N TYR A 62 -3.87 4.02 7.19
CA TYR A 62 -2.79 4.28 6.25
C TYR A 62 -1.92 3.02 6.18
N MET A 63 -1.83 2.42 5.01
CA MET A 63 -1.13 1.14 4.87
C MET A 63 0.03 1.21 3.88
N CYS A 64 1.05 0.40 4.14
CA CYS A 64 2.21 0.24 3.27
C CYS A 64 2.99 1.54 3.01
N PHE A 65 3.12 2.40 4.02
CA PHE A 65 3.90 3.62 3.91
C PHE A 65 5.41 3.35 3.98
N SER A 66 5.81 2.18 4.53
CA SER A 66 7.21 1.75 4.58
C SER A 66 7.55 0.73 3.49
N THR A 67 6.63 0.49 2.55
CA THR A 67 6.78 -0.48 1.47
C THR A 67 5.86 -0.07 0.33
N ASP A 68 5.61 -0.99 -0.63
CA ASP A 68 4.63 -0.77 -1.69
C ASP A 68 3.64 -1.94 -1.67
N PHE A 69 2.34 -1.64 -1.64
CA PHE A 69 1.31 -2.68 -1.59
C PHE A 69 1.29 -3.55 -2.84
N LEU A 70 1.74 -3.02 -3.98
CA LEU A 70 1.75 -3.73 -5.25
C LEU A 70 3.09 -4.40 -5.56
N ILE A 71 3.99 -4.49 -4.59
CA ILE A 71 5.31 -5.09 -4.80
C ILE A 71 5.19 -6.58 -5.11
N GLU A 72 5.96 -7.05 -6.09
CA GLU A 72 5.88 -8.43 -6.60
C GLU A 72 6.16 -9.49 -5.51
N GLU A 73 7.12 -9.23 -4.65
CA GLU A 73 7.53 -10.15 -3.59
C GLU A 73 6.42 -10.43 -2.57
N ALA A 74 5.38 -9.59 -2.54
CA ALA A 74 4.25 -9.76 -1.63
C ALA A 74 3.03 -10.41 -2.28
N ASP A 75 3.13 -10.88 -3.52
CA ASP A 75 2.00 -11.45 -4.26
C ASP A 75 1.32 -12.61 -3.50
N GLU A 76 2.11 -13.44 -2.80
CA GLU A 76 1.58 -14.56 -2.02
C GLU A 76 0.74 -14.11 -0.83
N TRP A 77 1.02 -12.93 -0.29
CA TRP A 77 0.38 -12.43 0.94
C TRP A 77 -0.79 -11.49 0.66
N ARG A 78 -0.85 -10.92 -0.50
CA ARG A 78 -1.80 -9.83 -0.80
C ARG A 78 -3.26 -10.25 -0.71
N ASN A 79 -3.58 -11.48 -1.09
CA ASN A 79 -4.98 -11.96 -1.04
C ASN A 79 -5.54 -11.96 0.39
N GLU A 80 -4.72 -12.32 1.38
CA GLU A 80 -5.14 -12.25 2.78
C GLU A 80 -5.40 -10.81 3.21
N CYS A 81 -4.59 -9.86 2.70
CA CYS A 81 -4.79 -8.44 2.96
C CYS A 81 -6.13 -7.96 2.38
N TRP A 82 -6.46 -8.35 1.16
CA TRP A 82 -7.73 -8.00 0.55
C TRP A 82 -8.92 -8.54 1.35
N SER A 83 -8.80 -9.77 1.87
CA SER A 83 -9.84 -10.37 2.72
C SER A 83 -10.07 -9.56 3.99
N MET A 84 -8.99 -9.11 4.64
CA MET A 84 -9.09 -8.28 5.84
C MET A 84 -9.70 -6.91 5.53
N ILE A 85 -9.32 -6.30 4.42
CA ILE A 85 -9.87 -5.02 3.97
C ILE A 85 -11.38 -5.15 3.73
N LYS A 86 -11.78 -6.23 3.08
CA LYS A 86 -13.20 -6.52 2.81
C LYS A 86 -14.00 -6.73 4.10
N GLU A 87 -13.41 -7.37 5.10
CA GLU A 87 -14.05 -7.59 6.40
C GLU A 87 -14.30 -6.27 7.15
N ARG A 88 -13.38 -5.31 7.03
CA ARG A 88 -13.42 -4.05 7.79
C ARG A 88 -14.03 -2.92 6.98
N GLN A 89 -15.32 -3.03 6.66
CA GLN A 89 -16.05 -1.98 5.93
C GLN A 89 -16.21 -0.67 6.75
N ASP A 90 -15.98 -0.73 8.05
CA ASP A 90 -15.97 0.44 8.93
C ASP A 90 -14.66 1.24 8.86
N CYS A 91 -13.66 0.72 8.14
CA CYS A 91 -12.37 1.38 7.92
C CYS A 91 -12.21 1.74 6.46
N THR A 92 -11.53 2.86 6.21
CA THR A 92 -11.06 3.25 4.88
C THR A 92 -9.57 2.98 4.80
N PHE A 93 -9.15 2.15 3.85
CA PHE A 93 -7.74 1.78 3.67
C PHE A 93 -7.14 2.59 2.55
N LEU A 94 -6.07 3.30 2.85
CA LEU A 94 -5.36 4.16 1.89
C LEU A 94 -3.92 3.68 1.73
N PHE A 95 -3.50 3.41 0.49
CA PHE A 95 -2.10 3.08 0.22
C PHE A 95 -1.54 3.89 -0.93
N LEU A 96 -0.22 4.10 -0.88
CA LEU A 96 0.55 4.78 -1.92
C LEU A 96 1.27 3.75 -2.75
N THR A 97 1.36 3.95 -4.06
CA THR A 97 2.12 3.04 -4.92
C THR A 97 2.89 3.78 -6.01
N LYS A 98 4.09 3.30 -6.30
CA LYS A 98 4.89 3.70 -7.47
C LYS A 98 4.82 2.64 -8.57
N ARG A 99 4.03 1.58 -8.35
CA ARG A 99 3.91 0.42 -9.25
C ARG A 99 2.50 0.27 -9.80
N ILE A 100 1.87 1.36 -10.19
CA ILE A 100 0.47 1.36 -10.65
C ILE A 100 0.26 0.43 -11.85
N GLU A 101 1.30 0.16 -12.63
CA GLU A 101 1.26 -0.76 -13.76
C GLU A 101 0.95 -2.21 -13.37
N ARG A 102 1.16 -2.55 -12.10
CA ARG A 102 0.84 -3.89 -11.58
C ARG A 102 -0.56 -4.00 -11.00
N PHE A 103 -1.30 -2.89 -10.94
CA PHE A 103 -2.59 -2.85 -10.24
C PHE A 103 -3.55 -3.94 -10.71
N ALA A 104 -3.72 -4.10 -12.02
CA ALA A 104 -4.65 -5.09 -12.58
C ALA A 104 -4.32 -6.53 -12.18
N ASP A 105 -3.03 -6.83 -11.96
CA ASP A 105 -2.57 -8.15 -11.55
C ASP A 105 -2.66 -8.38 -10.03
N CYS A 106 -2.90 -7.31 -9.26
CA CYS A 106 -2.86 -7.35 -7.80
C CYS A 106 -4.23 -7.27 -7.14
N ILE A 107 -5.29 -7.01 -7.89
CA ILE A 107 -6.64 -6.86 -7.34
C ILE A 107 -7.30 -8.24 -7.14
N PRO A 108 -8.25 -8.35 -6.18
CA PRO A 108 -8.98 -9.61 -5.98
C PRO A 108 -10.03 -9.82 -7.06
N ASP A 109 -10.47 -11.07 -7.22
CA ASP A 109 -11.45 -11.44 -8.26
C ASP A 109 -12.78 -10.68 -8.14
N ASP A 110 -13.17 -10.31 -6.93
CA ASP A 110 -14.43 -9.59 -6.67
C ASP A 110 -14.26 -8.06 -6.63
N TRP A 111 -13.14 -7.55 -7.13
CA TRP A 111 -12.86 -6.11 -7.12
C TRP A 111 -13.92 -5.28 -7.86
N GLY A 112 -14.36 -5.73 -9.03
CA GLY A 112 -15.33 -5.01 -9.86
C GLY A 112 -14.83 -3.61 -10.24
N ASP A 113 -15.63 -2.59 -9.96
CA ASP A 113 -15.26 -1.19 -10.21
C ASP A 113 -14.49 -0.54 -9.05
N GLY A 114 -14.19 -1.32 -8.02
CA GLY A 114 -13.44 -0.88 -6.85
C GLY A 114 -14.20 -1.08 -5.55
N TYR A 115 -13.44 -1.31 -4.48
CA TYR A 115 -14.01 -1.37 -3.14
C TYR A 115 -14.28 0.04 -2.63
N GLU A 116 -15.45 0.24 -2.00
CA GLU A 116 -15.83 1.53 -1.42
C GLU A 116 -14.88 2.00 -0.32
N ASN A 117 -14.25 1.08 0.39
CA ASN A 117 -13.39 1.41 1.52
C ASN A 117 -11.89 1.41 1.17
N VAL A 118 -11.55 1.54 -0.11
CA VAL A 118 -10.14 1.60 -0.54
C VAL A 118 -9.87 2.89 -1.30
N VAL A 119 -8.82 3.59 -0.89
CA VAL A 119 -8.29 4.76 -1.59
C VAL A 119 -6.91 4.39 -2.12
N VAL A 120 -6.73 4.50 -3.44
CA VAL A 120 -5.45 4.22 -4.09
C VAL A 120 -4.79 5.54 -4.45
N CYS A 121 -3.59 5.77 -3.92
CA CYS A 121 -2.80 6.95 -4.22
C CYS A 121 -1.64 6.59 -5.14
N CYS A 122 -1.65 7.15 -6.34
CA CYS A 122 -0.56 6.99 -7.28
C CYS A 122 0.51 8.03 -6.97
N THR A 123 1.73 7.59 -6.70
CA THR A 123 2.85 8.46 -6.37
C THR A 123 3.66 8.79 -7.62
N VAL A 124 3.94 10.06 -7.83
CA VAL A 124 4.78 10.56 -8.91
C VAL A 124 5.85 11.47 -8.34
N GLU A 125 7.07 11.38 -8.84
CA GLU A 125 8.20 12.18 -8.35
C GLU A 125 8.73 13.19 -9.36
N ASN A 126 8.36 13.06 -10.64
CA ASN A 126 8.73 14.02 -11.69
C ASN A 126 7.74 13.92 -12.86
N GLN A 127 7.87 14.83 -13.84
CA GLN A 127 6.95 14.90 -14.98
C GLN A 127 6.98 13.61 -15.82
N LYS A 128 8.15 13.03 -16.01
CA LYS A 128 8.30 11.78 -16.79
C LYS A 128 7.47 10.64 -16.19
N ASN A 129 7.56 10.46 -14.87
CA ASN A 129 6.81 9.42 -14.17
C ASN A 129 5.32 9.78 -14.05
N ALA A 130 4.99 11.07 -13.94
CA ALA A 130 3.61 11.53 -13.96
C ALA A 130 2.93 11.17 -15.28
N ASP A 131 3.55 11.49 -16.41
CA ASP A 131 3.00 11.18 -17.73
C ASP A 131 2.78 9.68 -17.91
N LYS A 132 3.74 8.86 -17.47
CA LYS A 132 3.67 7.40 -17.58
C LYS A 132 2.58 6.80 -16.69
N ARG A 133 2.50 7.26 -15.45
CA ARG A 133 1.62 6.62 -14.44
C ARG A 133 0.20 7.16 -14.47
N LEU A 134 0.00 8.46 -14.65
CA LEU A 134 -1.32 9.07 -14.53
C LEU A 134 -2.25 8.66 -15.66
N ALA A 135 -1.75 8.53 -16.89
CA ALA A 135 -2.58 8.07 -18.01
C ALA A 135 -3.16 6.68 -17.73
N LEU A 136 -2.34 5.77 -17.20
CA LEU A 136 -2.80 4.44 -16.81
C LEU A 136 -3.74 4.51 -15.61
N PHE A 137 -3.38 5.29 -14.59
CA PHE A 137 -4.16 5.42 -13.36
C PHE A 137 -5.60 5.89 -13.62
N GLU A 138 -5.77 6.85 -14.52
CA GLU A 138 -7.11 7.33 -14.89
C GLU A 138 -7.99 6.25 -15.47
N SER A 139 -7.41 5.30 -16.20
CA SER A 139 -8.16 4.23 -16.86
C SER A 139 -8.55 3.08 -15.93
N LEU A 140 -7.96 3.01 -14.74
CA LEU A 140 -8.19 1.87 -13.83
C LEU A 140 -9.52 1.98 -13.08
N PRO A 141 -10.18 0.82 -12.81
CA PRO A 141 -11.44 0.79 -12.08
C PRO A 141 -11.24 0.98 -10.58
N ILE A 142 -11.06 2.21 -10.16
CA ILE A 142 -10.82 2.58 -8.75
C ILE A 142 -11.84 3.65 -8.38
N LYS A 143 -12.57 3.44 -7.28
CA LYS A 143 -13.61 4.37 -6.85
C LYS A 143 -13.04 5.64 -6.22
N HIS A 144 -11.95 5.51 -5.46
CA HIS A 144 -11.35 6.64 -4.75
C HIS A 144 -9.88 6.76 -5.13
N LYS A 145 -9.57 7.77 -5.93
CA LYS A 145 -8.22 8.01 -6.46
C LYS A 145 -7.58 9.23 -5.82
N CYS A 146 -6.29 9.11 -5.56
CA CYS A 146 -5.48 10.19 -5.02
C CYS A 146 -4.15 10.23 -5.79
N ILE A 147 -3.54 11.40 -5.87
CA ILE A 147 -2.22 11.57 -6.49
C ILE A 147 -1.30 12.21 -5.46
N THR A 148 -0.13 11.61 -5.29
CA THR A 148 0.88 12.12 -4.36
C THR A 148 2.16 12.42 -5.12
N ALA A 149 2.70 13.62 -4.96
CA ALA A 149 3.97 14.01 -5.55
C ALA A 149 5.06 13.91 -4.50
N GLN A 150 5.84 12.83 -4.52
CA GLN A 150 6.87 12.55 -3.53
C GLN A 150 8.00 11.68 -4.12
N PRO A 151 9.26 11.93 -3.74
CA PRO A 151 9.74 13.18 -3.15
C PRO A 151 9.79 14.29 -4.20
N LEU A 152 9.65 15.50 -3.77
CA LEU A 152 9.76 16.66 -4.67
C LEU A 152 11.20 17.10 -4.83
#